data_86d8a442b1c7706f0f78e2d1ec6d61c2
#
_entry.id   86d8a442b1c7706f0f78e2d1ec6d61c2
#
_cell.length_a   1.000
_cell.length_b   1.000
_cell.length_c   1.000
_cell.angle_alpha   90.00
_cell.angle_beta   90.00
_cell.angle_gamma   90.00
#
_symmetry.space_group_name_H-M   'P 1'
#
loop_
_entity.id
_entity.type
_entity.pdbx_description
1 polymer ?
#
loop_
_entity_poly.entity_id
_entity_poly.type
_entity_poly.pdbx_seq_one_letter_code
_entity_poly.pdbx_strand_id
1 'polypeptide(L)'
;MSRSTVPSPLAVVALGSVLALGACGTVTTGDEDTASSTGRAEVTSCGRTVTVDAPPERIVSMHPSLTDLLVRLGVEDRVVAQAQDDLGDASDDVADAVDAIPSLSSDVPPTREVLLAETPDLVLSGTEYEFSTDQGFAGYDDLEQAGAAAYVATAGCVERRSEGTVEDLLTDVEDHGRLLGVEERADELAEQVRADLDAVAETVGDADPVRAAQVYVEGGTLYGIGGAVEVDVLRLGGGENLFGRDDDRFADFFAAEVNPEVVLDLAPEALVFAVNDAEHEAETLAYLRENLASTPAVRDDRLVAVPNSAVQPGSVAAVDGARLVAEALHG
;
A
#
# COMPACT_ATOMS: atom_id res chain seq x y z
N MET A 1 56.95 56.02 -39.25
CA MET A 1 58.26 55.57 -39.65
C MET A 1 58.25 54.08 -39.84
N SER A 2 58.34 53.76 -41.06
CA SER A 2 59.10 52.84 -41.87
C SER A 2 58.65 51.40 -41.75
N ARG A 3 58.00 50.89 -42.76
CA ARG A 3 58.39 50.18 -44.01
C ARG A 3 59.12 48.86 -43.68
N SER A 4 58.65 47.78 -44.17
CA SER A 4 58.62 47.12 -45.49
C SER A 4 59.07 45.67 -45.25
N THR A 5 58.79 44.60 -45.85
CA THR A 5 58.43 44.21 -47.20
C THR A 5 58.24 42.67 -47.24
N VAL A 6 57.41 42.22 -48.10
CA VAL A 6 57.22 40.84 -48.61
C VAL A 6 58.51 40.42 -49.43
N PRO A 7 58.77 39.09 -49.70
CA PRO A 7 58.02 38.34 -50.68
C PRO A 7 57.89 36.79 -50.46
N SER A 8 56.91 36.23 -51.14
CA SER A 8 56.80 34.80 -51.60
C SER A 8 57.91 34.51 -52.68
N PRO A 9 58.17 33.19 -53.02
CA PRO A 9 57.37 32.53 -54.04
C PRO A 9 57.26 30.97 -53.98
N LEU A 10 56.23 30.50 -54.59
CA LEU A 10 56.05 29.47 -55.63
C LEU A 10 56.64 28.04 -55.52
N ALA A 11 55.75 27.10 -55.62
CA ALA A 11 55.49 26.01 -56.61
C ALA A 11 56.05 24.62 -56.18
N VAL A 12 55.30 23.54 -56.38
CA VAL A 12 55.02 22.74 -57.57
C VAL A 12 54.25 21.48 -57.19
N VAL A 13 53.14 21.29 -57.85
CA VAL A 13 52.40 20.12 -58.31
C VAL A 13 53.06 18.74 -58.17
N ALA A 14 52.27 17.76 -57.69
CA ALA A 14 52.22 16.41 -58.27
C ALA A 14 50.86 15.71 -58.00
N LEU A 15 50.22 15.33 -59.09
CA LEU A 15 49.06 14.49 -59.24
C LEU A 15 49.31 13.06 -58.74
N GLY A 16 48.32 12.47 -58.10
CA GLY A 16 48.27 11.03 -57.81
C GLY A 16 46.86 10.58 -57.48
N SER A 17 46.08 10.29 -58.52
CA SER A 17 44.75 9.64 -58.41
C SER A 17 44.93 8.17 -58.07
N VAL A 18 44.29 7.69 -56.99
CA VAL A 18 43.90 6.26 -56.84
C VAL A 18 42.45 6.20 -56.37
N LEU A 19 41.60 5.76 -57.23
CA LEU A 19 40.27 5.29 -56.88
C LEU A 19 40.39 3.94 -56.14
N ALA A 20 39.76 3.85 -54.95
CA ALA A 20 39.38 2.58 -54.37
C ALA A 20 37.91 2.71 -53.87
N LEU A 21 37.01 2.05 -54.54
CA LEU A 21 35.65 1.80 -54.10
C LEU A 21 35.73 0.91 -52.85
N GLY A 22 35.14 1.35 -51.76
CA GLY A 22 35.01 0.58 -50.53
C GLY A 22 33.60 0.84 -49.95
N ALA A 23 32.82 -0.20 -49.85
CA ALA A 23 31.42 -0.33 -49.51
C ALA A 23 30.91 0.52 -48.37
N CYS A 24 29.73 1.06 -48.49
CA CYS A 24 28.86 1.54 -47.44
C CYS A 24 28.58 0.44 -46.44
N GLY A 25 29.05 0.62 -45.20
CA GLY A 25 28.56 0.00 -44.03
C GLY A 25 28.28 1.12 -43.02
N THR A 26 27.07 1.65 -43.05
CA THR A 26 26.55 2.46 -41.95
C THR A 26 26.37 1.54 -40.75
N VAL A 27 27.39 1.42 -39.91
CA VAL A 27 27.20 1.02 -38.53
C VAL A 27 26.60 2.21 -37.81
N THR A 28 25.28 2.24 -37.74
CA THR A 28 24.61 2.96 -36.67
C THR A 28 24.97 2.21 -35.40
N THR A 29 26.04 2.61 -34.73
CA THR A 29 26.16 2.44 -33.32
C THR A 29 25.02 3.25 -32.71
N GLY A 30 23.88 2.58 -32.47
CA GLY A 30 22.98 3.03 -31.46
C GLY A 30 23.82 3.00 -30.17
N ASP A 31 24.26 4.15 -29.73
CA ASP A 31 24.44 4.40 -28.33
C ASP A 31 23.02 4.18 -27.76
N GLU A 32 22.72 2.94 -27.35
CA GLU A 32 21.84 2.78 -26.22
C GLU A 32 22.58 3.50 -25.10
N ASP A 33 22.21 4.77 -24.90
CA ASP A 33 22.29 5.40 -23.61
C ASP A 33 21.56 4.45 -22.65
N THR A 34 22.27 3.46 -22.10
CA THR A 34 22.06 3.01 -20.76
C THR A 34 22.32 4.27 -19.94
N ALA A 35 21.29 5.12 -19.85
CA ALA A 35 21.18 6.10 -18.81
C ALA A 35 21.39 5.28 -17.53
N SER A 36 22.59 5.38 -16.98
CA SER A 36 22.87 5.05 -15.60
C SER A 36 21.80 5.80 -14.83
N SER A 37 20.77 5.10 -14.37
CA SER A 37 19.71 5.70 -13.57
C SER A 37 20.45 6.37 -12.42
N THR A 38 20.29 7.67 -12.30
CA THR A 38 20.95 8.49 -11.25
C THR A 38 20.41 8.13 -9.86
N GLY A 39 19.79 6.99 -9.66
CA GLY A 39 19.14 6.59 -8.42
C GLY A 39 17.88 7.40 -8.09
N ARG A 40 17.60 8.46 -8.88
CA ARG A 40 16.39 9.27 -8.69
C ARG A 40 15.15 8.51 -9.17
N ALA A 41 14.16 8.46 -8.30
CA ALA A 41 12.85 7.90 -8.62
C ALA A 41 11.75 8.94 -8.36
N GLU A 42 10.66 8.81 -9.11
CA GLU A 42 9.47 9.65 -8.98
C GLU A 42 8.22 8.79 -9.17
N VAL A 43 7.27 8.93 -8.25
CA VAL A 43 5.96 8.28 -8.28
C VAL A 43 4.87 9.27 -7.90
N THR A 44 3.60 8.85 -7.98
CA THR A 44 2.48 9.68 -7.54
C THR A 44 1.74 9.00 -6.40
N SER A 45 1.59 9.67 -5.28
CA SER A 45 0.79 9.23 -4.14
C SER A 45 -0.22 10.31 -3.76
N CYS A 46 -1.50 9.97 -3.67
CA CYS A 46 -2.61 10.88 -3.34
C CYS A 46 -2.58 12.20 -4.15
N GLY A 47 -2.33 12.10 -5.47
CA GLY A 47 -2.24 13.25 -6.35
C GLY A 47 -0.99 14.13 -6.18
N ARG A 48 -0.06 13.75 -5.32
CA ARG A 48 1.22 14.44 -5.06
C ARG A 48 2.36 13.69 -5.74
N THR A 49 3.31 14.43 -6.28
CA THR A 49 4.56 13.84 -6.76
C THR A 49 5.48 13.56 -5.58
N VAL A 50 5.90 12.31 -5.45
CA VAL A 50 6.88 11.84 -4.46
C VAL A 50 8.18 11.58 -5.19
N THR A 51 9.24 12.26 -4.79
CA THR A 51 10.56 12.15 -5.45
C THR A 51 11.63 11.82 -4.41
N VAL A 52 12.50 10.88 -4.76
CA VAL A 52 13.73 10.57 -4.03
C VAL A 52 14.92 10.72 -4.99
N ASP A 53 15.99 11.38 -4.57
CA ASP A 53 17.18 11.58 -5.41
C ASP A 53 18.12 10.36 -5.39
N ALA A 54 17.96 9.50 -4.41
CA ALA A 54 18.63 8.19 -4.26
C ALA A 54 17.70 7.27 -3.45
N PRO A 55 17.90 5.95 -3.50
CA PRO A 55 17.15 5.03 -2.65
C PRO A 55 17.24 5.43 -1.17
N PRO A 56 16.11 5.57 -0.47
CA PRO A 56 16.09 5.94 0.94
C PRO A 56 16.87 4.96 1.83
N GLU A 57 17.56 5.53 2.83
CA GLU A 57 18.38 4.81 3.82
C GLU A 57 17.78 4.88 5.23
N ARG A 58 16.82 5.80 5.46
CA ARG A 58 16.19 6.05 6.74
C ARG A 58 14.67 6.14 6.59
N ILE A 59 14.06 4.98 6.57
CA ILE A 59 12.62 4.84 6.34
C ILE A 59 11.91 4.78 7.70
N VAL A 60 10.82 5.53 7.85
CA VAL A 60 9.85 5.34 8.94
C VAL A 60 8.56 4.81 8.36
N SER A 61 8.10 3.68 8.90
CA SER A 61 6.80 3.08 8.59
C SER A 61 5.79 3.49 9.64
N MET A 62 4.64 4.04 9.22
CA MET A 62 3.61 4.53 10.14
C MET A 62 2.58 3.46 10.51
N HIS A 63 2.74 2.21 10.04
CA HIS A 63 1.82 1.11 10.36
C HIS A 63 2.50 -0.25 10.17
N PRO A 64 2.23 -1.27 11.01
CA PRO A 64 2.83 -2.60 10.91
C PRO A 64 2.65 -3.29 9.56
N SER A 65 1.49 -3.12 8.92
CA SER A 65 1.23 -3.70 7.59
C SER A 65 2.14 -3.14 6.49
N LEU A 66 2.58 -1.88 6.61
CA LEU A 66 3.59 -1.29 5.70
C LEU A 66 5.00 -1.75 6.08
N THR A 67 5.26 -1.99 7.36
CA THR A 67 6.52 -2.58 7.81
C THR A 67 6.67 -4.00 7.27
N ASP A 68 5.59 -4.80 7.30
CA ASP A 68 5.52 -6.13 6.66
C ASP A 68 5.89 -6.03 5.17
N LEU A 69 5.28 -5.10 4.43
CA LEU A 69 5.60 -4.88 3.02
C LEU A 69 7.10 -4.54 2.81
N LEU A 70 7.69 -3.68 3.65
CA LEU A 70 9.11 -3.31 3.55
C LEU A 70 10.04 -4.51 3.82
N VAL A 71 9.70 -5.36 4.79
CA VAL A 71 10.44 -6.60 5.06
C VAL A 71 10.36 -7.54 3.87
N ARG A 72 9.20 -7.72 3.25
CA ARG A 72 9.03 -8.54 2.03
C ARG A 72 9.80 -8.00 0.83
N LEU A 73 9.98 -6.69 0.75
CA LEU A 73 10.83 -6.05 -0.25
C LEU A 73 12.34 -6.16 0.07
N GLY A 74 12.70 -6.67 1.26
CA GLY A 74 14.09 -6.91 1.67
C GLY A 74 14.84 -5.62 2.00
N VAL A 75 14.16 -4.64 2.57
CA VAL A 75 14.73 -3.33 2.95
C VAL A 75 14.60 -3.03 4.44
N GLU A 76 14.35 -4.03 5.26
CA GLU A 76 14.20 -3.91 6.72
C GLU A 76 15.39 -3.21 7.38
N ASP A 77 16.60 -3.42 6.90
CA ASP A 77 17.82 -2.78 7.41
C ASP A 77 17.81 -1.24 7.25
N ARG A 78 16.94 -0.70 6.39
CA ARG A 78 16.77 0.73 6.15
C ARG A 78 15.60 1.30 6.97
N VAL A 79 14.76 0.46 7.58
CA VAL A 79 13.63 0.90 8.42
C VAL A 79 14.16 1.24 9.80
N VAL A 80 14.26 2.53 10.09
CA VAL A 80 14.83 3.01 11.37
C VAL A 80 13.82 3.00 12.50
N ALA A 81 12.53 3.08 12.19
CA ALA A 81 11.45 2.99 13.15
C ALA A 81 10.12 2.64 12.48
N GLN A 82 9.21 2.10 13.28
CA GLN A 82 7.80 1.92 12.93
C GLN A 82 6.90 2.63 13.94
N ALA A 83 5.61 2.71 13.66
CA ALA A 83 4.63 3.31 14.57
C ALA A 83 3.31 2.54 14.53
N GLN A 84 2.47 2.78 15.55
CA GLN A 84 1.12 2.20 15.67
C GLN A 84 1.15 0.66 15.75
N ASP A 85 2.17 0.10 16.41
CA ASP A 85 2.44 -1.33 16.49
C ASP A 85 1.38 -2.17 17.22
N ASP A 86 0.45 -1.55 17.98
CA ASP A 86 -0.70 -2.23 18.58
C ASP A 86 -1.93 -2.31 17.62
N LEU A 87 -1.86 -1.71 16.40
CA LEU A 87 -3.00 -1.71 15.47
C LEU A 87 -3.11 -2.97 14.58
N GLY A 88 -2.34 -3.98 14.86
CA GLY A 88 -2.39 -5.27 14.18
C GLY A 88 -1.03 -5.91 14.06
N ASP A 89 -1.03 -7.23 14.02
CA ASP A 89 0.19 -8.02 13.90
C ASP A 89 0.65 -8.07 12.45
N ALA A 90 1.96 -8.15 12.24
CA ALA A 90 2.53 -8.53 10.97
C ALA A 90 2.23 -10.01 10.66
N SER A 91 2.36 -10.40 9.40
CA SER A 91 2.20 -11.81 9.00
C SER A 91 3.24 -12.69 9.70
N ASP A 92 2.85 -13.90 10.11
CA ASP A 92 3.68 -14.82 10.91
C ASP A 92 5.09 -15.04 10.34
N ASP A 93 5.23 -15.06 9.02
CA ASP A 93 6.48 -15.34 8.31
C ASP A 93 7.49 -14.18 8.35
N VAL A 94 7.07 -12.98 8.69
CA VAL A 94 7.91 -11.78 8.82
C VAL A 94 7.87 -11.15 10.22
N ALA A 95 7.05 -11.68 11.13
CA ALA A 95 6.81 -11.10 12.46
C ALA A 95 8.12 -10.83 13.24
N ASP A 96 9.04 -11.78 13.30
CA ASP A 96 10.33 -11.61 14.00
C ASP A 96 11.13 -10.41 13.46
N ALA A 97 11.07 -10.15 12.15
CA ALA A 97 11.78 -9.05 11.52
C ALA A 97 11.08 -7.70 11.77
N VAL A 98 9.75 -7.69 11.76
CA VAL A 98 8.94 -6.49 12.10
C VAL A 98 9.11 -6.13 13.57
N ASP A 99 9.04 -7.10 14.47
CA ASP A 99 9.20 -6.90 15.92
C ASP A 99 10.59 -6.39 16.31
N ALA A 100 11.60 -6.65 15.48
CA ALA A 100 12.96 -6.16 15.71
C ALA A 100 13.11 -4.64 15.41
N ILE A 101 12.15 -4.01 14.72
CA ILE A 101 12.20 -2.60 14.36
C ILE A 101 11.67 -1.76 15.51
N PRO A 102 12.41 -0.71 15.97
CA PRO A 102 11.99 0.14 17.07
C PRO A 102 10.64 0.82 16.82
N SER A 103 9.74 0.79 17.82
CA SER A 103 8.46 1.48 17.77
C SER A 103 8.52 2.91 18.30
N LEU A 104 7.84 3.83 17.63
CA LEU A 104 7.66 5.23 18.05
C LEU A 104 6.35 5.45 18.81
N SER A 105 5.37 4.61 18.59
CA SER A 105 4.04 4.73 19.22
C SER A 105 3.25 3.44 19.02
N SER A 106 2.31 3.17 19.94
CA SER A 106 1.53 1.94 19.95
C SER A 106 0.23 2.04 19.14
N ASP A 107 -0.63 3.02 19.44
CA ASP A 107 -2.01 3.08 18.93
C ASP A 107 -2.33 4.36 18.13
N VAL A 108 -1.50 5.38 18.25
CA VAL A 108 -1.67 6.67 17.56
C VAL A 108 -0.42 7.04 16.79
N PRO A 109 -0.52 7.84 15.72
CA PRO A 109 0.67 8.33 15.02
C PRO A 109 1.60 9.11 15.97
N PRO A 110 2.93 9.03 15.78
CA PRO A 110 3.87 9.79 16.59
C PRO A 110 3.69 11.30 16.38
N THR A 111 3.96 12.08 17.43
CA THR A 111 3.97 13.54 17.28
C THR A 111 5.03 13.97 16.27
N ARG A 112 4.84 15.19 15.71
CA ARG A 112 5.78 15.80 14.77
C ARG A 112 7.24 15.73 15.27
N GLU A 113 7.47 16.07 16.54
CA GLU A 113 8.81 16.08 17.13
C GLU A 113 9.42 14.69 17.22
N VAL A 114 8.63 13.68 17.57
CA VAL A 114 9.07 12.28 17.69
C VAL A 114 9.46 11.75 16.31
N LEU A 115 8.60 11.94 15.30
CA LEU A 115 8.88 11.49 13.94
C LEU A 115 10.13 12.15 13.34
N LEU A 116 10.24 13.48 13.45
CA LEU A 116 11.36 14.23 12.88
C LEU A 116 12.69 13.97 13.61
N ALA A 117 12.66 13.52 14.87
CA ALA A 117 13.88 13.14 15.61
C ALA A 117 14.58 11.93 14.98
N GLU A 118 13.84 11.06 14.27
CA GLU A 118 14.40 9.94 13.53
C GLU A 118 15.15 10.37 12.26
N THR A 119 15.06 11.63 11.86
CA THR A 119 15.68 12.16 10.64
C THR A 119 15.41 11.27 9.42
N PRO A 120 14.14 10.97 9.12
CA PRO A 120 13.80 10.12 7.99
C PRO A 120 14.15 10.80 6.66
N ASP A 121 14.37 10.01 5.62
CA ASP A 121 14.42 10.44 4.22
C ASP A 121 13.18 9.95 3.44
N LEU A 122 12.45 8.95 3.98
CA LEU A 122 11.14 8.53 3.51
C LEU A 122 10.24 8.16 4.69
N VAL A 123 8.99 8.62 4.65
CA VAL A 123 7.93 8.22 5.58
C VAL A 123 6.80 7.57 4.79
N LEU A 124 6.44 6.35 5.15
CA LEU A 124 5.34 5.60 4.56
C LEU A 124 4.15 5.56 5.50
N SER A 125 2.96 5.84 4.99
CA SER A 125 1.73 5.83 5.76
C SER A 125 0.62 5.04 5.06
N GLY A 126 -0.23 4.41 5.86
CA GLY A 126 -1.42 3.72 5.36
C GLY A 126 -2.48 4.70 4.87
N THR A 127 -2.61 5.86 5.51
CA THR A 127 -3.61 6.88 5.16
C THR A 127 -3.04 8.30 5.23
N GLU A 128 -3.80 9.29 4.77
CA GLU A 128 -3.40 10.70 4.91
C GLU A 128 -3.61 11.24 6.34
N TYR A 129 -4.31 10.51 7.20
CA TYR A 129 -4.57 10.92 8.59
C TYR A 129 -3.27 11.11 9.38
N GLU A 130 -2.29 10.25 9.18
CA GLU A 130 -1.00 10.26 9.87
C GLU A 130 -0.15 11.51 9.54
N PHE A 131 -0.56 12.27 8.50
CA PHE A 131 0.07 13.55 8.13
C PHE A 131 -0.78 14.77 8.51
N SER A 132 -1.78 14.59 9.40
CA SER A 132 -2.69 15.65 9.84
C SER A 132 -2.03 16.55 10.88
N THR A 133 -1.67 17.77 10.48
CA THR A 133 -1.08 18.78 11.37
C THR A 133 -2.04 19.26 12.46
N ASP A 134 -3.35 19.20 12.23
CA ASP A 134 -4.38 19.56 13.20
C ASP A 134 -4.41 18.58 14.40
N GLN A 135 -3.88 17.39 14.22
CA GLN A 135 -3.71 16.36 15.27
C GLN A 135 -2.34 16.45 15.96
N GLY A 136 -1.45 17.34 15.50
CA GLY A 136 -0.10 17.48 16.03
C GLY A 136 0.92 16.53 15.39
N PHE A 137 0.58 15.89 14.27
CA PHE A 137 1.47 15.04 13.50
C PHE A 137 2.32 15.87 12.54
N ALA A 138 3.40 15.29 11.98
CA ALA A 138 4.19 15.94 10.95
C ALA A 138 3.42 15.96 9.62
N GLY A 139 3.17 17.14 9.08
CA GLY A 139 2.56 17.27 7.76
C GLY A 139 3.57 17.16 6.63
N TYR A 140 3.06 17.12 5.39
CA TYR A 140 3.91 17.04 4.19
C TYR A 140 4.97 18.14 4.12
N ASP A 141 4.59 19.39 4.47
CA ASP A 141 5.50 20.54 4.46
C ASP A 141 6.63 20.40 5.51
N ASP A 142 6.33 19.80 6.67
CA ASP A 142 7.32 19.54 7.71
C ASP A 142 8.36 18.51 7.25
N LEU A 143 7.89 17.44 6.59
CA LEU A 143 8.72 16.37 6.05
C LEU A 143 9.59 16.90 4.90
N GLU A 144 9.02 17.66 3.97
CA GLU A 144 9.77 18.29 2.87
C GLU A 144 10.86 19.22 3.40
N GLN A 145 10.58 20.05 4.42
CA GLN A 145 11.57 20.92 5.06
C GLN A 145 12.66 20.12 5.77
N ALA A 146 12.36 18.92 6.26
CA ALA A 146 13.33 18.01 6.86
C ALA A 146 14.11 17.20 5.82
N GLY A 147 13.74 17.29 4.54
CA GLY A 147 14.36 16.53 3.45
C GLY A 147 13.81 15.12 3.29
N ALA A 148 12.65 14.82 3.88
CA ALA A 148 11.98 13.54 3.80
C ALA A 148 10.86 13.55 2.72
N ALA A 149 10.78 12.48 1.94
CA ALA A 149 9.62 12.20 1.11
C ALA A 149 8.50 11.55 1.94
N ALA A 150 7.26 11.75 1.54
CA ALA A 150 6.09 11.13 2.17
C ALA A 150 5.28 10.36 1.12
N TYR A 151 4.95 9.12 1.41
CA TYR A 151 4.10 8.27 0.58
C TYR A 151 2.92 7.76 1.40
N VAL A 152 1.74 7.77 0.82
CA VAL A 152 0.52 7.18 1.37
C VAL A 152 0.09 6.03 0.47
N ALA A 153 -0.28 4.90 1.05
CA ALA A 153 -0.81 3.77 0.31
C ALA A 153 -2.02 4.18 -0.55
N THR A 154 -2.09 3.68 -1.77
CA THR A 154 -3.07 4.08 -2.79
C THR A 154 -4.52 4.02 -2.28
N ALA A 155 -4.89 2.92 -1.63
CA ALA A 155 -6.22 2.77 -1.02
C ALA A 155 -6.48 3.69 0.18
N GLY A 156 -5.45 4.32 0.73
CA GLY A 156 -5.53 5.22 1.89
C GLY A 156 -5.70 6.69 1.56
N CYS A 157 -5.59 7.06 0.28
CA CYS A 157 -5.82 8.43 -0.17
C CYS A 157 -7.26 8.86 0.09
N VAL A 158 -7.48 10.05 0.64
CA VAL A 158 -8.83 10.54 1.01
C VAL A 158 -9.84 10.41 -0.13
N GLU A 159 -9.45 10.78 -1.35
CA GLU A 159 -10.33 10.70 -2.53
C GLU A 159 -10.66 9.27 -2.96
N ARG A 160 -9.85 8.29 -2.55
CA ARG A 160 -10.00 6.88 -2.91
C ARG A 160 -10.43 6.00 -1.74
N ARG A 161 -10.32 6.46 -0.51
CA ARG A 161 -10.48 5.66 0.72
C ARG A 161 -11.74 4.79 0.73
N SER A 162 -12.88 5.33 0.34
CA SER A 162 -14.16 4.59 0.29
C SER A 162 -14.25 3.59 -0.87
N GLU A 163 -13.37 3.69 -1.87
CA GLU A 163 -13.31 2.84 -3.06
C GLU A 163 -12.05 1.97 -3.12
N GLY A 164 -11.22 2.03 -2.08
CA GLY A 164 -9.97 1.28 -1.99
C GLY A 164 -10.19 -0.22 -2.19
N THR A 165 -9.28 -0.86 -2.91
CA THR A 165 -9.31 -2.28 -3.23
C THR A 165 -8.02 -2.96 -2.82
N VAL A 166 -8.04 -4.28 -2.68
CA VAL A 166 -6.83 -5.09 -2.45
C VAL A 166 -5.86 -4.97 -3.64
N GLU A 167 -6.36 -4.79 -4.85
CA GLU A 167 -5.52 -4.61 -6.05
C GLU A 167 -4.70 -3.31 -6.03
N ASP A 168 -5.12 -2.29 -5.26
CA ASP A 168 -4.34 -1.06 -5.07
C ASP A 168 -2.95 -1.33 -4.48
N LEU A 169 -2.81 -2.42 -3.72
CA LEU A 169 -1.52 -2.91 -3.22
C LEU A 169 -0.50 -3.13 -4.35
N LEU A 170 -0.93 -3.57 -5.53
CA LEU A 170 0.00 -3.79 -6.65
C LEU A 170 0.65 -2.48 -7.12
N THR A 171 -0.10 -1.37 -7.09
CA THR A 171 0.46 -0.04 -7.34
C THR A 171 1.47 0.35 -6.26
N ASP A 172 1.12 0.10 -5.00
CA ASP A 172 2.02 0.41 -3.87
C ASP A 172 3.31 -0.40 -3.93
N VAL A 173 3.24 -1.70 -4.26
CA VAL A 173 4.42 -2.57 -4.44
C VAL A 173 5.32 -2.06 -5.57
N GLU A 174 4.76 -1.70 -6.73
CA GLU A 174 5.51 -1.17 -7.86
C GLU A 174 6.17 0.19 -7.53
N ASP A 175 5.44 1.09 -6.88
CA ASP A 175 5.95 2.40 -6.48
C ASP A 175 7.05 2.29 -5.42
N HIS A 176 6.88 1.41 -4.42
CA HIS A 176 7.94 1.12 -3.45
C HIS A 176 9.16 0.50 -4.12
N GLY A 177 8.97 -0.42 -5.08
CA GLY A 177 10.07 -0.97 -5.87
C GLY A 177 10.93 0.12 -6.50
N ARG A 178 10.29 1.10 -7.16
CA ARG A 178 10.96 2.25 -7.80
C ARG A 178 11.63 3.18 -6.80
N LEU A 179 10.89 3.59 -5.73
CA LEU A 179 11.41 4.52 -4.72
C LEU A 179 12.61 3.93 -3.96
N LEU A 180 12.56 2.64 -3.67
CA LEU A 180 13.57 1.95 -2.85
C LEU A 180 14.71 1.34 -3.69
N GLY A 181 14.58 1.33 -5.03
CA GLY A 181 15.56 0.73 -5.94
C GLY A 181 15.63 -0.79 -5.83
N VAL A 182 14.47 -1.43 -5.64
CA VAL A 182 14.33 -2.90 -5.47
C VAL A 182 13.25 -3.45 -6.43
N GLU A 183 13.22 -2.94 -7.66
CA GLU A 183 12.19 -3.24 -8.66
C GLU A 183 12.04 -4.74 -8.92
N GLU A 184 13.15 -5.49 -9.01
CA GLU A 184 13.12 -6.94 -9.24
C GLU A 184 12.37 -7.66 -8.10
N ARG A 185 12.62 -7.26 -6.85
CA ARG A 185 11.93 -7.83 -5.69
C ARG A 185 10.47 -7.43 -5.62
N ALA A 186 10.16 -6.20 -6.03
CA ALA A 186 8.78 -5.72 -6.15
C ALA A 186 8.00 -6.49 -7.23
N ASP A 187 8.61 -6.75 -8.38
CA ASP A 187 8.01 -7.53 -9.45
C ASP A 187 7.70 -8.97 -8.98
N GLU A 188 8.65 -9.63 -8.28
CA GLU A 188 8.43 -10.95 -7.69
C GLU A 188 7.26 -10.96 -6.68
N LEU A 189 7.21 -9.95 -5.80
CA LEU A 189 6.12 -9.82 -4.83
C LEU A 189 4.77 -9.57 -5.52
N ALA A 190 4.74 -8.70 -6.53
CA ALA A 190 3.53 -8.43 -7.30
C ALA A 190 3.02 -9.68 -8.05
N GLU A 191 3.92 -10.51 -8.59
CA GLU A 191 3.56 -11.80 -9.20
C GLU A 191 2.97 -12.76 -8.17
N GLN A 192 3.56 -12.81 -6.95
CA GLN A 192 3.05 -13.64 -5.86
C GLN A 192 1.65 -13.18 -5.43
N VAL A 193 1.45 -11.88 -5.21
CA VAL A 193 0.13 -11.30 -4.85
C VAL A 193 -0.93 -11.66 -5.90
N ARG A 194 -0.61 -11.54 -7.19
CA ARG A 194 -1.55 -11.91 -8.26
C ARG A 194 -1.89 -13.41 -8.24
N ALA A 195 -0.89 -14.27 -8.05
CA ALA A 195 -1.09 -15.71 -7.98
C ALA A 195 -1.96 -16.11 -6.76
N ASP A 196 -1.77 -15.44 -5.63
CA ASP A 196 -2.57 -15.69 -4.43
C ASP A 196 -4.02 -15.20 -4.59
N LEU A 197 -4.24 -14.06 -5.26
CA LEU A 197 -5.59 -13.58 -5.62
C LEU A 197 -6.30 -14.55 -6.59
N ASP A 198 -5.58 -15.10 -7.56
CA ASP A 198 -6.10 -16.12 -8.46
C ASP A 198 -6.52 -17.39 -7.68
N ALA A 199 -5.72 -17.82 -6.70
CA ALA A 199 -6.06 -18.95 -5.84
C ALA A 199 -7.30 -18.69 -4.95
N VAL A 200 -7.48 -17.46 -4.46
CA VAL A 200 -8.72 -17.05 -3.76
C VAL A 200 -9.92 -17.17 -4.72
N ALA A 201 -9.80 -16.66 -5.94
CA ALA A 201 -10.86 -16.75 -6.95
C ALA A 201 -11.19 -18.19 -7.32
N GLU A 202 -10.20 -19.09 -7.38
CA GLU A 202 -10.42 -20.54 -7.59
C GLU A 202 -11.19 -21.17 -6.42
N THR A 203 -10.96 -20.76 -5.19
CA THR A 203 -11.67 -21.25 -3.99
C THR A 203 -13.16 -20.84 -4.03
N VAL A 204 -13.44 -19.60 -4.43
CA VAL A 204 -14.83 -19.10 -4.59
C VAL A 204 -15.51 -19.77 -5.78
N GLY A 205 -14.80 -19.97 -6.89
CA GLY A 205 -15.31 -20.62 -8.10
C GLY A 205 -16.56 -19.92 -8.67
N ASP A 206 -17.53 -20.72 -9.12
CA ASP A 206 -18.80 -20.25 -9.67
C ASP A 206 -19.92 -20.17 -8.60
N ALA A 207 -19.58 -20.13 -7.30
CA ALA A 207 -20.57 -20.06 -6.23
C ALA A 207 -21.33 -18.72 -6.25
N ASP A 208 -22.63 -18.78 -5.89
CA ASP A 208 -23.39 -17.54 -5.68
C ASP A 208 -22.80 -16.76 -4.49
N PRO A 209 -22.73 -15.43 -4.57
CA PRO A 209 -22.21 -14.62 -3.46
C PRO A 209 -23.04 -14.79 -2.19
N VAL A 210 -22.36 -14.93 -1.05
CA VAL A 210 -23.00 -15.04 0.26
C VAL A 210 -23.41 -13.66 0.75
N ARG A 211 -24.68 -13.48 1.13
CA ARG A 211 -25.17 -12.22 1.69
C ARG A 211 -24.58 -11.98 3.07
N ALA A 212 -23.61 -11.08 3.16
CA ALA A 212 -22.86 -10.79 4.37
C ALA A 212 -22.98 -9.32 4.79
N ALA A 213 -22.79 -9.03 6.07
CA ALA A 213 -22.59 -7.66 6.53
C ALA A 213 -21.14 -7.53 7.04
N GLN A 214 -20.40 -6.57 6.46
CA GLN A 214 -19.11 -6.14 7.00
C GLN A 214 -19.38 -5.20 8.17
N VAL A 215 -18.87 -5.55 9.35
CA VAL A 215 -19.11 -4.79 10.58
C VAL A 215 -17.82 -4.62 11.38
N TYR A 216 -17.82 -3.69 12.30
CA TYR A 216 -16.76 -3.49 13.29
C TYR A 216 -17.39 -3.15 14.64
N VAL A 217 -16.85 -3.68 15.72
CA VAL A 217 -17.34 -3.39 17.08
C VAL A 217 -16.21 -2.80 17.91
N GLU A 218 -16.43 -1.62 18.46
CA GLU A 218 -15.45 -0.97 19.31
C GLU A 218 -16.14 -0.31 20.52
N GLY A 219 -15.64 -0.59 21.73
CA GLY A 219 -16.18 -0.01 22.96
C GLY A 219 -17.68 -0.26 23.16
N GLY A 220 -18.22 -1.38 22.63
CA GLY A 220 -19.63 -1.72 22.68
C GLY A 220 -20.50 -0.97 21.65
N THR A 221 -19.91 -0.30 20.69
CA THR A 221 -20.58 0.36 19.55
C THR A 221 -20.40 -0.48 18.29
N LEU A 222 -21.51 -0.68 17.55
CA LEU A 222 -21.52 -1.39 16.28
C LEU A 222 -21.41 -0.40 15.13
N TYR A 223 -20.46 -0.63 14.24
CA TYR A 223 -20.30 0.08 12.98
C TYR A 223 -20.59 -0.84 11.81
N GLY A 224 -21.31 -0.32 10.82
CA GLY A 224 -21.41 -0.92 9.50
C GLY A 224 -20.30 -0.36 8.60
N ILE A 225 -19.76 -1.20 7.74
CA ILE A 225 -18.72 -0.84 6.79
C ILE A 225 -19.29 -0.93 5.37
N GLY A 226 -19.36 0.21 4.67
CA GLY A 226 -19.98 0.31 3.34
C GLY A 226 -18.98 0.38 2.18
N GLY A 227 -17.68 0.38 2.45
CA GLY A 227 -16.65 0.55 1.42
C GLY A 227 -15.26 0.19 1.90
N ALA A 228 -14.23 0.73 1.22
CA ALA A 228 -12.82 0.54 1.48
C ALA A 228 -12.30 -0.90 1.28
N VAL A 229 -11.04 -1.15 1.64
CA VAL A 229 -10.38 -2.45 1.50
C VAL A 229 -11.15 -3.55 2.22
N GLU A 230 -11.78 -3.24 3.34
CA GLU A 230 -12.60 -4.16 4.15
C GLU A 230 -13.70 -4.84 3.31
N VAL A 231 -14.42 -4.04 2.53
CA VAL A 231 -15.50 -4.55 1.67
C VAL A 231 -14.93 -5.28 0.46
N ASP A 232 -13.78 -4.88 -0.03
CA ASP A 232 -13.12 -5.56 -1.15
C ASP A 232 -12.59 -6.94 -0.74
N VAL A 233 -12.03 -7.07 0.46
CA VAL A 233 -11.64 -8.37 1.08
C VAL A 233 -12.86 -9.30 1.16
N LEU A 234 -14.00 -8.80 1.66
CA LEU A 234 -15.24 -9.56 1.67
C LEU A 234 -15.68 -9.98 0.27
N ARG A 235 -15.66 -9.07 -0.71
CA ARG A 235 -16.03 -9.32 -2.10
C ARG A 235 -15.16 -10.37 -2.76
N LEU A 236 -13.83 -10.27 -2.60
CA LEU A 236 -12.87 -11.26 -3.12
C LEU A 236 -13.08 -12.63 -2.49
N GLY A 237 -13.45 -12.68 -1.21
CA GLY A 237 -13.82 -13.91 -0.53
C GLY A 237 -15.22 -14.44 -0.88
N GLY A 238 -15.89 -13.88 -1.90
CA GLY A 238 -17.19 -14.35 -2.40
C GLY A 238 -18.39 -13.90 -1.57
N GLY A 239 -18.25 -12.83 -0.78
CA GLY A 239 -19.37 -12.20 -0.06
C GLY A 239 -19.98 -11.02 -0.83
N GLU A 240 -21.30 -10.83 -0.68
CA GLU A 240 -22.02 -9.63 -1.07
C GLU A 240 -22.31 -8.79 0.17
N ASN A 241 -21.68 -7.61 0.28
CA ASN A 241 -21.93 -6.73 1.42
C ASN A 241 -23.33 -6.13 1.37
N LEU A 242 -24.07 -6.28 2.44
CA LEU A 242 -25.44 -5.75 2.56
C LEU A 242 -25.48 -4.25 2.89
N PHE A 243 -24.36 -3.67 3.28
CA PHE A 243 -24.19 -2.22 3.37
C PHE A 243 -23.73 -1.70 2.00
N GLY A 244 -24.66 -1.09 1.24
CA GLY A 244 -24.35 -0.56 -0.08
C GLY A 244 -23.60 0.77 -0.02
N ARG A 245 -22.74 1.02 -1.01
CA ARG A 245 -22.06 2.32 -1.17
C ARG A 245 -23.02 3.49 -1.36
N ASP A 246 -24.16 3.24 -1.97
CA ASP A 246 -25.21 4.25 -2.26
C ASP A 246 -26.07 4.57 -1.04
N ASP A 247 -25.79 3.98 0.12
CA ASP A 247 -26.49 4.26 1.36
C ASP A 247 -25.97 5.58 1.95
N ASP A 248 -26.88 6.52 2.18
CA ASP A 248 -26.58 7.87 2.72
C ASP A 248 -25.75 7.84 4.02
N ARG A 249 -25.77 6.72 4.76
CA ARG A 249 -24.96 6.53 5.98
C ARG A 249 -23.45 6.55 5.71
N PHE A 250 -23.04 6.16 4.51
CA PHE A 250 -21.64 6.06 4.11
C PHE A 250 -21.20 7.15 3.13
N ALA A 251 -22.03 8.19 2.94
CA ALA A 251 -21.76 9.28 2.00
C ALA A 251 -20.49 10.08 2.33
N ASP A 252 -20.22 10.28 3.61
CA ASP A 252 -19.07 11.07 4.08
C ASP A 252 -17.85 10.21 4.44
N PHE A 253 -18.08 8.95 4.84
CA PHE A 253 -17.04 8.01 5.25
C PHE A 253 -17.51 6.58 5.08
N PHE A 254 -16.61 5.66 4.77
CA PHE A 254 -16.92 4.25 4.48
C PHE A 254 -17.46 3.46 5.68
N ALA A 255 -17.34 3.98 6.90
CA ALA A 255 -17.82 3.37 8.14
C ALA A 255 -18.79 4.30 8.85
N ALA A 256 -19.87 3.76 9.42
CA ALA A 256 -20.85 4.52 10.18
C ALA A 256 -21.38 3.70 11.36
N GLU A 257 -21.66 4.37 12.50
CA GLU A 257 -22.40 3.75 13.61
C GLU A 257 -23.77 3.30 13.13
N VAL A 258 -24.13 2.06 13.42
CA VAL A 258 -25.43 1.48 13.07
C VAL A 258 -26.11 0.88 14.30
N ASN A 259 -27.44 1.06 14.37
CA ASN A 259 -28.22 0.34 15.36
C ASN A 259 -28.26 -1.16 15.01
N PRO A 260 -28.10 -2.09 15.98
CA PRO A 260 -28.25 -3.51 15.76
C PRO A 260 -29.53 -3.90 14.99
N GLU A 261 -30.64 -3.16 15.17
CA GLU A 261 -31.89 -3.38 14.45
C GLU A 261 -31.73 -3.30 12.92
N VAL A 262 -30.80 -2.46 12.42
CA VAL A 262 -30.50 -2.35 10.99
C VAL A 262 -29.91 -3.67 10.48
N VAL A 263 -28.98 -4.27 11.23
CA VAL A 263 -28.36 -5.56 10.86
C VAL A 263 -29.37 -6.71 10.98
N LEU A 264 -30.25 -6.65 12.00
CA LEU A 264 -31.32 -7.61 12.17
C LEU A 264 -32.29 -7.59 10.97
N ASP A 265 -32.64 -6.40 10.47
CA ASP A 265 -33.55 -6.24 9.31
C ASP A 265 -32.88 -6.69 8.00
N LEU A 266 -31.57 -6.47 7.83
CA LEU A 266 -30.79 -6.96 6.69
C LEU A 266 -30.70 -8.48 6.65
N ALA A 267 -30.80 -9.13 7.81
CA ALA A 267 -30.73 -10.57 8.00
C ALA A 267 -29.57 -11.24 7.25
N PRO A 268 -28.30 -10.85 7.54
CA PRO A 268 -27.12 -11.41 6.87
C PRO A 268 -26.99 -12.92 7.14
N GLU A 269 -26.45 -13.63 6.14
CA GLU A 269 -26.11 -15.05 6.22
C GLU A 269 -24.71 -15.26 6.82
N ALA A 270 -23.86 -14.24 6.77
CA ALA A 270 -22.56 -14.19 7.44
C ALA A 270 -22.30 -12.78 7.99
N LEU A 271 -21.52 -12.70 9.07
CA LEU A 271 -20.95 -11.45 9.58
C LEU A 271 -19.43 -11.54 9.45
N VAL A 272 -18.83 -10.57 8.78
CA VAL A 272 -17.38 -10.45 8.65
C VAL A 272 -16.94 -9.21 9.41
N PHE A 273 -15.90 -9.31 10.24
CA PHE A 273 -15.47 -8.23 11.10
C PHE A 273 -13.96 -8.25 11.33
N ALA A 274 -13.35 -7.07 11.37
CA ALA A 274 -11.94 -6.92 11.68
C ALA A 274 -11.70 -7.00 13.21
N VAL A 275 -10.56 -7.58 13.60
CA VAL A 275 -10.13 -7.70 15.00
C VAL A 275 -8.67 -7.34 15.14
N ASN A 276 -8.32 -6.65 16.24
CA ASN A 276 -6.94 -6.24 16.52
C ASN A 276 -6.13 -7.38 17.18
N ASP A 277 -6.79 -8.14 18.05
CA ASP A 277 -6.20 -9.23 18.80
C ASP A 277 -7.29 -10.24 19.28
N ALA A 278 -6.88 -11.27 20.01
CA ALA A 278 -7.78 -12.30 20.54
C ALA A 278 -8.77 -11.79 21.60
N GLU A 279 -8.43 -10.73 22.35
CA GLU A 279 -9.31 -10.12 23.34
C GLU A 279 -10.42 -9.35 22.61
N HIS A 280 -10.07 -8.53 21.62
CA HIS A 280 -11.03 -7.81 20.77
C HIS A 280 -11.93 -8.78 20.00
N GLU A 281 -11.41 -9.91 19.49
CA GLU A 281 -12.21 -10.96 18.86
C GLU A 281 -13.26 -11.52 19.84
N ALA A 282 -12.85 -11.87 21.07
CA ALA A 282 -13.76 -12.42 22.08
C ALA A 282 -14.85 -11.41 22.46
N GLU A 283 -14.52 -10.13 22.62
CA GLU A 283 -15.47 -9.06 22.92
C GLU A 283 -16.46 -8.85 21.75
N THR A 284 -15.96 -8.81 20.52
CA THR A 284 -16.79 -8.68 19.32
C THR A 284 -17.74 -9.85 19.16
N LEU A 285 -17.27 -11.09 19.29
CA LEU A 285 -18.11 -12.27 19.25
C LEU A 285 -19.20 -12.27 20.33
N ALA A 286 -18.85 -11.85 21.57
CA ALA A 286 -19.83 -11.73 22.64
C ALA A 286 -20.91 -10.70 22.30
N TYR A 287 -20.51 -9.53 21.82
CA TYR A 287 -21.44 -8.48 21.40
C TYR A 287 -22.38 -8.94 20.27
N LEU A 288 -21.83 -9.54 19.21
CA LEU A 288 -22.61 -10.03 18.06
C LEU A 288 -23.62 -11.10 18.48
N ARG A 289 -23.21 -12.06 19.31
CA ARG A 289 -24.09 -13.12 19.83
C ARG A 289 -25.19 -12.59 20.75
N GLU A 290 -24.94 -11.54 21.52
CA GLU A 290 -25.94 -10.92 22.39
C GLU A 290 -26.94 -10.07 21.59
N ASN A 291 -26.46 -9.21 20.68
CA ASN A 291 -27.27 -8.19 20.05
C ASN A 291 -27.88 -8.62 18.69
N LEU A 292 -27.28 -9.61 18.00
CA LEU A 292 -27.67 -10.07 16.67
C LEU A 292 -28.13 -11.54 16.64
N ALA A 293 -28.53 -12.10 17.78
CA ALA A 293 -28.87 -13.52 17.97
C ALA A 293 -29.93 -14.07 16.97
N SER A 294 -30.80 -13.21 16.43
CA SER A 294 -31.87 -13.65 15.51
C SER A 294 -31.45 -13.63 14.02
N THR A 295 -30.23 -13.14 13.68
CA THR A 295 -29.72 -13.21 12.31
C THR A 295 -29.40 -14.65 11.90
N PRO A 296 -29.50 -15.01 10.62
CA PRO A 296 -28.97 -16.26 10.11
C PRO A 296 -27.49 -16.47 10.46
N ALA A 297 -26.66 -15.44 10.27
CA ALA A 297 -25.23 -15.47 10.57
C ALA A 297 -24.90 -15.96 11.98
N VAL A 298 -25.57 -15.42 13.01
CA VAL A 298 -25.32 -15.81 14.40
C VAL A 298 -25.89 -17.22 14.70
N ARG A 299 -27.08 -17.55 14.17
CA ARG A 299 -27.69 -18.86 14.41
C ARG A 299 -26.91 -20.02 13.79
N ASP A 300 -26.31 -19.76 12.63
CA ASP A 300 -25.56 -20.77 11.86
C ASP A 300 -24.05 -20.69 12.15
N ASP A 301 -23.63 -19.85 13.14
CA ASP A 301 -22.26 -19.59 13.57
C ASP A 301 -21.33 -19.18 12.42
N ARG A 302 -21.86 -18.43 11.44
CA ARG A 302 -21.10 -17.86 10.31
C ARG A 302 -20.58 -16.47 10.69
N LEU A 303 -19.67 -16.44 11.67
CA LEU A 303 -19.02 -15.25 12.22
C LEU A 303 -17.54 -15.31 11.85
N VAL A 304 -17.11 -14.47 10.92
CA VAL A 304 -15.77 -14.53 10.33
C VAL A 304 -14.93 -13.37 10.85
N ALA A 305 -14.00 -13.67 11.73
CA ALA A 305 -13.01 -12.71 12.21
C ALA A 305 -11.86 -12.60 11.18
N VAL A 306 -11.47 -11.39 10.84
CA VAL A 306 -10.36 -11.08 9.94
C VAL A 306 -9.37 -10.21 10.71
N PRO A 307 -8.06 -10.50 10.71
CA PRO A 307 -7.08 -9.63 11.34
C PRO A 307 -7.16 -8.19 10.82
N ASN A 308 -7.06 -7.20 11.69
CA ASN A 308 -7.12 -5.79 11.27
C ASN A 308 -6.03 -5.43 10.24
N SER A 309 -4.84 -6.04 10.36
CA SER A 309 -3.79 -5.90 9.35
C SER A 309 -4.23 -6.31 7.94
N ALA A 310 -5.16 -7.26 7.83
CA ALA A 310 -5.66 -7.76 6.54
C ALA A 310 -6.70 -6.84 5.86
N VAL A 311 -7.08 -5.75 6.48
CA VAL A 311 -8.04 -4.78 5.92
C VAL A 311 -7.46 -3.37 5.80
N GLN A 312 -6.16 -3.22 6.04
CA GLN A 312 -5.47 -1.94 5.95
C GLN A 312 -4.99 -1.62 4.52
N PRO A 313 -5.01 -0.33 4.11
CA PRO A 313 -4.38 0.10 2.86
C PRO A 313 -2.91 -0.28 2.79
N GLY A 314 -2.47 -0.77 1.63
CA GLY A 314 -1.07 -1.17 1.39
C GLY A 314 -0.65 -2.47 2.06
N SER A 315 -1.59 -3.23 2.64
CA SER A 315 -1.30 -4.46 3.34
C SER A 315 -1.23 -5.68 2.43
N VAL A 316 -0.13 -6.42 2.49
CA VAL A 316 0.01 -7.73 1.82
C VAL A 316 -0.94 -8.77 2.45
N ALA A 317 -1.18 -8.66 3.76
CA ALA A 317 -2.11 -9.55 4.48
C ALA A 317 -3.57 -9.46 4.00
N ALA A 318 -3.92 -8.44 3.20
CA ALA A 318 -5.28 -8.33 2.64
C ALA A 318 -5.66 -9.51 1.73
N VAL A 319 -4.68 -10.11 1.07
CA VAL A 319 -4.87 -11.34 0.26
C VAL A 319 -5.19 -12.53 1.17
N ASP A 320 -4.51 -12.65 2.31
CA ASP A 320 -4.78 -13.69 3.31
C ASP A 320 -6.16 -13.50 3.94
N GLY A 321 -6.55 -12.24 4.20
CA GLY A 321 -7.90 -11.90 4.64
C GLY A 321 -8.98 -12.37 3.65
N ALA A 322 -8.78 -12.12 2.36
CA ALA A 322 -9.69 -12.57 1.31
C ALA A 322 -9.76 -14.11 1.24
N ARG A 323 -8.60 -14.80 1.40
CA ARG A 323 -8.55 -16.26 1.47
C ARG A 323 -9.32 -16.81 2.66
N LEU A 324 -9.11 -16.24 3.85
CA LEU A 324 -9.82 -16.62 5.07
C LEU A 324 -11.33 -16.48 4.90
N VAL A 325 -11.79 -15.38 4.31
CA VAL A 325 -13.22 -15.16 4.01
C VAL A 325 -13.72 -16.19 3.01
N ALA A 326 -12.97 -16.48 1.91
CA ALA A 326 -13.35 -17.47 0.92
C ALA A 326 -13.51 -18.87 1.52
N GLU A 327 -12.58 -19.31 2.35
CA GLU A 327 -12.63 -20.58 3.06
C GLU A 327 -13.82 -20.65 4.03
N ALA A 328 -14.12 -19.57 4.75
CA ALA A 328 -15.23 -19.51 5.69
C ALA A 328 -16.60 -19.46 5.02
N LEU A 329 -16.70 -18.88 3.82
CA LEU A 329 -17.97 -18.74 3.12
C LEU A 329 -18.27 -19.89 2.15
N HIS A 330 -17.24 -20.53 1.58
CA HIS A 330 -17.38 -21.50 0.47
C HIS A 330 -16.63 -22.83 0.70
N GLY A 331 -15.81 -22.95 1.76
CA GLY A 331 -15.02 -24.13 2.11
C GLY A 331 -15.76 -25.30 2.78
#